data_edbd1b08b55532f93abc6adb8253e019
#
_entry.id   edbd1b08b55532f93abc6adb8253e019
#
_cell.length_a   1.000
_cell.length_b   1.000
_cell.length_c   1.000
_cell.angle_alpha   90.00
_cell.angle_beta   90.00
_cell.angle_gamma   90.00
#
_symmetry.space_group_name_H-M   'P 1'
#
loop_
_entity.id
_entity.type
_entity.pdbx_description
1 polymer ?
#
loop_
_entity_poly.entity_id
_entity_poly.type
_entity_poly.pdbx_seq_one_letter_code
_entity_poly.pdbx_strand_id
1 'polypeptide(L)'
;MMGHGIWDIWMQMGFLAKTVAIFLIVMSVYSLGLFIERFMLFRAAKKQSIEYLPVATKALREGNYKLAVDASKRFSKSHLAKVLAAGLQQFMFEKAEEPSHDAVESVRLAVERAAALTTAEMKRGLGGLATIGATAPFVGLFGTVIGIINAFTGMAASGSGGIGAVSAGIAEALITTAVGLAVAIPAVWMFNYFQGQVEFFGIEMANSSSELVDFFLKRQSQSQGPK
;
A
#
# COMPACT_ATOMS: atom_id res chain seq x y z
N MET A 1 -12.63 -20.01 -39.79
CA MET A 1 -12.46 -18.95 -38.78
C MET A 1 -10.98 -19.00 -38.37
N MET A 2 -10.12 -18.25 -39.05
CA MET A 2 -8.71 -18.13 -38.67
C MET A 2 -8.66 -17.18 -37.45
N GLY A 3 -8.23 -17.71 -36.31
CA GLY A 3 -8.04 -16.92 -35.12
C GLY A 3 -6.92 -15.91 -35.35
N HIS A 4 -7.29 -14.66 -35.46
CA HIS A 4 -6.30 -13.57 -35.35
C HIS A 4 -5.73 -13.65 -33.94
N GLY A 5 -4.54 -14.23 -33.82
CA GLY A 5 -3.84 -14.30 -32.55
C GLY A 5 -3.50 -12.88 -32.05
N ILE A 6 -3.32 -12.73 -30.76
CA ILE A 6 -2.87 -11.44 -30.13
C ILE A 6 -1.64 -10.89 -30.86
N TRP A 7 -0.82 -11.78 -31.43
CA TRP A 7 0.38 -11.45 -32.20
C TRP A 7 0.06 -10.74 -33.52
N ASP A 8 -0.97 -11.19 -34.25
CA ASP A 8 -1.38 -10.57 -35.52
C ASP A 8 -1.94 -9.16 -35.27
N ILE A 9 -2.70 -9.00 -34.21
CA ILE A 9 -3.19 -7.70 -33.77
C ILE A 9 -2.01 -6.77 -33.45
N TRP A 10 -1.04 -7.24 -32.68
CA TRP A 10 0.15 -6.47 -32.33
C TRP A 10 0.94 -6.01 -33.57
N MET A 11 1.10 -6.87 -34.57
CA MET A 11 1.84 -6.53 -35.80
C MET A 11 1.14 -5.46 -36.63
N GLN A 12 -0.20 -5.46 -36.63
CA GLN A 12 -1.02 -4.51 -37.38
C GLN A 12 -1.16 -3.15 -36.68
N MET A 13 -0.91 -3.07 -35.39
CA MET A 13 -1.04 -1.82 -34.62
C MET A 13 -0.08 -0.74 -35.13
N GLY A 14 -0.60 0.48 -35.29
CA GLY A 14 0.20 1.67 -35.62
C GLY A 14 1.17 2.05 -34.49
N PHE A 15 2.18 2.86 -34.83
CA PHE A 15 3.24 3.26 -33.90
C PHE A 15 2.69 3.84 -32.57
N LEU A 16 1.72 4.75 -32.63
CA LEU A 16 1.14 5.40 -31.46
C LEU A 16 0.35 4.40 -30.58
N ALA A 17 -0.43 3.52 -31.18
CA ALA A 17 -1.17 2.49 -30.46
C ALA A 17 -0.20 1.52 -29.75
N LYS A 18 0.90 1.13 -30.39
CA LYS A 18 1.97 0.34 -29.75
C LYS A 18 2.59 1.07 -28.57
N THR A 19 2.87 2.37 -28.69
CA THR A 19 3.42 3.18 -27.59
C THR A 19 2.47 3.21 -26.37
N VAL A 20 1.18 3.43 -26.61
CA VAL A 20 0.16 3.39 -25.56
C VAL A 20 0.08 2.01 -24.90
N ALA A 21 0.07 0.94 -25.72
CA ALA A 21 0.02 -0.42 -25.21
C ALA A 21 1.26 -0.77 -24.36
N ILE A 22 2.46 -0.39 -24.81
CA ILE A 22 3.71 -0.60 -24.04
C ILE A 22 3.65 0.18 -22.72
N PHE A 23 3.18 1.42 -22.73
CA PHE A 23 3.03 2.22 -21.52
C PHE A 23 2.08 1.57 -20.52
N LEU A 24 0.93 1.06 -20.98
CA LEU A 24 -0.03 0.31 -20.15
C LEU A 24 0.57 -0.99 -19.59
N ILE A 25 1.39 -1.70 -20.38
CA ILE A 25 2.10 -2.90 -19.91
C ILE A 25 3.09 -2.53 -18.80
N VAL A 26 3.85 -1.46 -18.95
CA VAL A 26 4.77 -0.97 -17.91
C VAL A 26 4.00 -0.62 -16.62
N MET A 27 2.87 0.07 -16.74
CA MET A 27 1.99 0.36 -15.58
C MET A 27 1.49 -0.94 -14.92
N SER A 28 1.12 -1.94 -15.71
CA SER A 28 0.65 -3.25 -15.21
C SER A 28 1.75 -3.98 -14.44
N VAL A 29 2.96 -4.06 -15.00
CA VAL A 29 4.11 -4.71 -14.36
C VAL A 29 4.48 -4.00 -13.06
N TYR A 30 4.49 -2.67 -13.06
CA TYR A 30 4.74 -1.87 -11.87
C TYR A 30 3.68 -2.11 -10.78
N SER A 31 2.39 -2.12 -11.14
CA SER A 31 1.30 -2.37 -10.18
C SER A 31 1.39 -3.77 -9.58
N LEU A 32 1.72 -4.78 -10.38
CA LEU A 32 1.91 -6.15 -9.90
C LEU A 32 3.13 -6.27 -8.97
N GLY A 33 4.22 -5.61 -9.31
CA GLY A 33 5.42 -5.54 -8.45
C GLY A 33 5.11 -4.93 -7.07
N LEU A 34 4.40 -3.79 -7.06
CA LEU A 34 3.94 -3.16 -5.83
C LEU A 34 2.99 -4.06 -5.03
N PHE A 35 2.09 -4.74 -5.70
CA PHE A 35 1.19 -5.68 -5.03
C PHE A 35 1.94 -6.77 -4.30
N ILE A 36 2.87 -7.45 -4.98
CA ILE A 36 3.66 -8.53 -4.40
C ILE A 36 4.48 -8.03 -3.20
N GLU A 37 5.17 -6.88 -3.35
CA GLU A 37 5.96 -6.28 -2.27
C GLU A 37 5.10 -5.98 -1.05
N ARG A 38 3.98 -5.29 -1.25
CA ARG A 38 3.07 -4.91 -0.17
C ARG A 38 2.41 -6.12 0.47
N PHE A 39 1.95 -7.07 -0.32
CA PHE A 39 1.34 -8.31 0.20
C PHE A 39 2.30 -9.07 1.14
N MET A 40 3.56 -9.20 0.74
CA MET A 40 4.58 -9.83 1.59
C MET A 40 4.84 -9.00 2.87
N LEU A 41 4.90 -7.66 2.75
CA LEU A 41 5.11 -6.78 3.89
C LEU A 41 3.97 -6.89 4.91
N PHE A 42 2.71 -6.79 4.47
CA PHE A 42 1.54 -6.84 5.36
C PHE A 42 1.37 -8.21 6.00
N ARG A 43 1.62 -9.29 5.23
CA ARG A 43 1.61 -10.65 5.77
C ARG A 43 2.69 -10.85 6.84
N ALA A 44 3.90 -10.35 6.61
CA ALA A 44 4.97 -10.41 7.59
C ALA A 44 4.68 -9.54 8.82
N ALA A 45 4.14 -8.33 8.64
CA ALA A 45 3.75 -7.44 9.73
C ALA A 45 2.72 -8.11 10.65
N LYS A 46 1.66 -8.69 10.08
CA LYS A 46 0.62 -9.40 10.84
C LYS A 46 1.21 -10.59 11.61
N LYS A 47 1.97 -11.44 10.94
CA LYS A 47 2.58 -12.62 11.56
C LYS A 47 3.48 -12.23 12.73
N GLN A 48 4.40 -11.28 12.49
CA GLN A 48 5.34 -10.84 13.52
C GLN A 48 4.64 -10.13 14.69
N SER A 49 3.52 -9.44 14.46
CA SER A 49 2.75 -8.81 15.53
C SER A 49 2.10 -9.86 16.46
N ILE A 50 1.54 -10.92 15.89
CA ILE A 50 0.98 -12.03 16.66
C ILE A 50 2.06 -12.74 17.50
N GLU A 51 3.27 -12.89 16.97
CA GLU A 51 4.38 -13.52 17.69
C GLU A 51 5.00 -12.60 18.75
N TYR A 52 5.01 -11.28 18.53
CA TYR A 52 5.57 -10.30 19.45
C TYR A 52 4.70 -10.05 20.70
N LEU A 53 3.37 -9.96 20.54
CA LEU A 53 2.45 -9.60 21.62
C LEU A 53 2.60 -10.45 22.89
N PRO A 54 2.68 -11.79 22.82
CA PRO A 54 2.86 -12.61 24.04
C PRO A 54 4.19 -12.32 24.75
N VAL A 55 5.26 -12.05 23.98
CA VAL A 55 6.59 -11.71 24.53
C VAL A 55 6.54 -10.36 25.23
N ALA A 56 5.94 -9.36 24.60
CA ALA A 56 5.77 -8.03 25.18
C ALA A 56 4.92 -8.07 26.46
N THR A 57 3.79 -8.76 26.42
CA THR A 57 2.88 -8.89 27.57
C THR A 57 3.55 -9.57 28.76
N LYS A 58 4.31 -10.65 28.51
CA LYS A 58 5.07 -11.33 29.55
C LYS A 58 6.12 -10.40 30.16
N ALA A 59 6.91 -9.74 29.32
CA ALA A 59 7.95 -8.81 29.77
C ALA A 59 7.38 -7.62 30.56
N LEU A 60 6.21 -7.10 30.19
CA LEU A 60 5.50 -6.05 30.93
C LEU A 60 5.08 -6.51 32.32
N ARG A 61 4.51 -7.72 32.44
CA ARG A 61 4.10 -8.30 33.73
C ARG A 61 5.29 -8.51 34.67
N GLU A 62 6.42 -8.96 34.12
CA GLU A 62 7.66 -9.18 34.87
C GLU A 62 8.42 -7.87 35.18
N GLY A 63 7.98 -6.73 34.65
CA GLY A 63 8.64 -5.43 34.77
C GLY A 63 9.97 -5.33 34.00
N ASN A 64 10.23 -6.30 33.13
CA ASN A 64 11.45 -6.34 32.30
C ASN A 64 11.21 -5.67 30.94
N TYR A 65 11.08 -4.34 30.95
CA TYR A 65 10.79 -3.56 29.73
C TYR A 65 11.90 -3.67 28.67
N LYS A 66 13.16 -3.82 29.11
CA LYS A 66 14.29 -4.00 28.22
C LYS A 66 14.14 -5.26 27.36
N LEU A 67 13.63 -6.34 27.92
CA LEU A 67 13.37 -7.58 27.18
C LEU A 67 12.36 -7.35 26.04
N ALA A 68 11.27 -6.61 26.28
CA ALA A 68 10.29 -6.30 25.26
C ALA A 68 10.88 -5.42 24.14
N VAL A 69 11.68 -4.42 24.49
CA VAL A 69 12.38 -3.55 23.53
C VAL A 69 13.40 -4.34 22.71
N ASP A 70 14.20 -5.22 23.33
CA ASP A 70 15.19 -6.02 22.59
C ASP A 70 14.50 -7.07 21.69
N ALA A 71 13.37 -7.64 22.15
CA ALA A 71 12.57 -8.53 21.31
C ALA A 71 12.01 -7.82 20.06
N SER A 72 11.60 -6.55 20.17
CA SER A 72 11.07 -5.80 19.02
C SER A 72 12.04 -5.75 17.82
N LYS A 73 13.35 -5.78 18.07
CA LYS A 73 14.38 -5.80 17.01
C LYS A 73 14.30 -7.05 16.12
N ARG A 74 13.87 -8.19 16.69
CA ARG A 74 13.65 -9.44 15.96
C ARG A 74 12.37 -9.37 15.11
N PHE A 75 11.39 -8.61 15.56
CA PHE A 75 10.09 -8.43 14.91
C PHE A 75 10.00 -7.10 14.17
N SER A 76 11.05 -6.75 13.44
CA SER A 76 11.23 -5.43 12.80
C SER A 76 10.12 -5.03 11.81
N LYS A 77 9.37 -6.00 11.27
CA LYS A 77 8.23 -5.75 10.39
C LYS A 77 6.90 -5.62 11.14
N SER A 78 6.86 -5.95 12.42
CA SER A 78 5.66 -5.82 13.25
C SER A 78 5.34 -4.35 13.51
N HIS A 79 4.14 -3.93 13.15
CA HIS A 79 3.62 -2.60 13.47
C HIS A 79 3.46 -2.40 14.98
N LEU A 80 2.99 -3.43 15.69
CA LEU A 80 2.84 -3.37 17.15
C LEU A 80 4.19 -3.31 17.87
N ALA A 81 5.19 -4.08 17.40
CA ALA A 81 6.51 -4.05 18.01
C ALA A 81 7.18 -2.68 17.90
N LYS A 82 7.02 -1.99 16.75
CA LYS A 82 7.55 -0.63 16.56
C LYS A 82 6.92 0.36 17.54
N VAL A 83 5.60 0.34 17.66
CA VAL A 83 4.86 1.30 18.50
C VAL A 83 5.07 1.03 19.99
N LEU A 84 4.92 -0.21 20.44
CA LEU A 84 5.10 -0.56 21.84
C LEU A 84 6.55 -0.37 22.30
N ALA A 85 7.54 -0.71 21.46
CA ALA A 85 8.94 -0.47 21.79
C ALA A 85 9.26 1.03 21.94
N ALA A 86 8.67 1.91 21.12
CA ALA A 86 8.86 3.36 21.25
C ALA A 86 8.32 3.87 22.62
N GLY A 87 7.12 3.45 23.02
CA GLY A 87 6.57 3.79 24.32
C GLY A 87 7.39 3.26 25.50
N LEU A 88 7.84 2.00 25.40
CA LEU A 88 8.68 1.38 26.44
C LEU A 88 10.04 2.04 26.56
N GLN A 89 10.66 2.44 25.44
CA GLN A 89 11.93 3.17 25.44
C GLN A 89 11.76 4.53 26.12
N GLN A 90 10.70 5.27 25.79
CA GLN A 90 10.41 6.55 26.42
C GLN A 90 10.20 6.40 27.93
N PHE A 91 9.42 5.41 28.36
CA PHE A 91 9.22 5.13 29.78
C PHE A 91 10.53 4.80 30.52
N MET A 92 11.39 4.01 29.91
CA MET A 92 12.69 3.67 30.50
C MET A 92 13.61 4.89 30.62
N PHE A 93 13.56 5.80 29.66
CA PHE A 93 14.33 7.05 29.66
C PHE A 93 13.87 7.96 30.79
N GLU A 94 12.58 8.24 30.89
CA GLU A 94 11.98 9.08 31.94
C GLU A 94 12.26 8.53 33.35
N LYS A 95 12.18 7.21 33.52
CA LYS A 95 12.46 6.58 34.82
C LYS A 95 13.93 6.68 35.24
N ALA A 96 14.84 6.87 34.27
CA ALA A 96 16.28 7.00 34.55
C ALA A 96 16.67 8.44 34.96
N GLU A 97 15.94 9.45 34.48
CA GLU A 97 16.29 10.85 34.73
C GLU A 97 15.65 11.41 36.03
N GLU A 98 14.37 11.28 36.21
CA GLU A 98 13.60 11.49 37.47
C GLU A 98 12.15 11.07 37.25
N PRO A 99 11.46 10.46 38.24
CA PRO A 99 10.06 10.08 38.06
C PRO A 99 9.18 11.34 38.03
N SER A 100 8.98 11.93 36.84
CA SER A 100 8.11 13.06 36.65
C SER A 100 6.64 12.64 36.52
N HIS A 101 5.73 13.52 36.94
CA HIS A 101 4.28 13.32 36.76
C HIS A 101 3.90 13.21 35.26
N ASP A 102 4.78 13.66 34.38
CA ASP A 102 4.61 13.73 32.93
C ASP A 102 5.11 12.47 32.18
N ALA A 103 5.68 11.48 32.89
CA ALA A 103 6.26 10.30 32.24
C ALA A 103 5.24 9.51 31.38
N VAL A 104 3.99 9.39 31.85
CA VAL A 104 2.94 8.69 31.11
C VAL A 104 2.50 9.49 29.90
N GLU A 105 2.44 10.82 30.00
CA GLU A 105 2.14 11.68 28.86
C GLU A 105 3.24 11.61 27.80
N SER A 106 4.50 11.59 28.22
CA SER A 106 5.64 11.40 27.32
C SER A 106 5.56 10.06 26.56
N VAL A 107 5.15 8.97 27.27
CA VAL A 107 4.90 7.66 26.65
C VAL A 107 3.76 7.75 25.64
N ARG A 108 2.64 8.40 25.97
CA ARG A 108 1.50 8.59 25.07
C ARG A 108 1.94 9.28 23.77
N LEU A 109 2.66 10.38 23.89
CA LEU A 109 3.19 11.10 22.73
C LEU A 109 4.18 10.27 21.91
N ALA A 110 4.99 9.42 22.55
CA ALA A 110 5.94 8.56 21.86
C ALA A 110 5.23 7.48 21.03
N VAL A 111 4.20 6.81 21.60
CA VAL A 111 3.45 5.79 20.85
C VAL A 111 2.61 6.39 19.73
N GLU A 112 2.00 7.58 19.93
CA GLU A 112 1.26 8.29 18.89
C GLU A 112 2.16 8.65 17.70
N ARG A 113 3.35 9.20 17.96
CA ARG A 113 4.34 9.49 16.90
C ARG A 113 4.79 8.22 16.18
N ALA A 114 5.08 7.15 16.92
CA ALA A 114 5.49 5.89 16.33
C ALA A 114 4.38 5.25 15.48
N ALA A 115 3.11 5.35 15.92
CA ALA A 115 1.96 4.88 15.16
C ALA A 115 1.75 5.68 13.86
N ALA A 116 1.87 7.01 13.93
CA ALA A 116 1.77 7.88 12.76
C ALA A 116 2.86 7.56 11.72
N LEU A 117 4.13 7.42 12.16
CA LEU A 117 5.24 7.07 11.28
C LEU A 117 5.06 5.67 10.68
N THR A 118 4.66 4.68 11.47
CA THR A 118 4.42 3.31 11.00
C THR A 118 3.29 3.28 9.97
N THR A 119 2.21 4.03 10.20
CA THR A 119 1.11 4.18 9.23
C THR A 119 1.59 4.80 7.93
N ALA A 120 2.42 5.86 7.99
CA ALA A 120 2.98 6.49 6.80
C ALA A 120 3.90 5.53 6.01
N GLU A 121 4.72 4.72 6.70
CA GLU A 121 5.54 3.68 6.08
C GLU A 121 4.68 2.62 5.37
N MET A 122 3.57 2.19 5.98
CA MET A 122 2.65 1.23 5.39
C MET A 122 1.95 1.78 4.15
N LYS A 123 1.57 3.06 4.15
CA LYS A 123 0.96 3.73 2.99
C LYS A 123 1.92 3.97 1.84
N ARG A 124 3.21 3.89 2.07
CA ARG A 124 4.23 4.15 1.04
C ARG A 124 4.00 3.24 -0.17
N GLY A 125 4.02 3.82 -1.36
CA GLY A 125 3.81 3.12 -2.65
C GLY A 125 2.34 2.87 -3.01
N LEU A 126 1.38 2.89 -2.06
CA LEU A 126 -0.04 2.69 -2.41
C LEU A 126 -0.58 3.77 -3.34
N GLY A 127 -0.06 5.01 -3.24
CA GLY A 127 -0.40 6.08 -4.16
C GLY A 127 -0.14 5.74 -5.63
N GLY A 128 0.89 4.92 -5.91
CA GLY A 128 1.15 4.43 -7.27
C GLY A 128 0.02 3.55 -7.81
N LEU A 129 -0.54 2.65 -6.99
CA LEU A 129 -1.70 1.83 -7.38
C LEU A 129 -2.93 2.69 -7.63
N ALA A 130 -3.18 3.68 -6.75
CA ALA A 130 -4.29 4.62 -6.91
C ALA A 130 -4.16 5.41 -8.22
N THR A 131 -2.95 5.92 -8.51
CA THR A 131 -2.68 6.67 -9.74
C THR A 131 -2.89 5.80 -10.98
N ILE A 132 -2.36 4.57 -11.00
CA ILE A 132 -2.56 3.64 -12.13
C ILE A 132 -4.05 3.34 -12.31
N GLY A 133 -4.76 3.01 -11.23
CA GLY A 133 -6.19 2.75 -11.28
C GLY A 133 -7.01 3.91 -11.84
N ALA A 134 -6.65 5.14 -11.47
CA ALA A 134 -7.32 6.34 -11.94
C ALA A 134 -6.93 6.74 -13.37
N THR A 135 -5.69 6.52 -13.81
CA THR A 135 -5.19 7.08 -15.07
C THR A 135 -5.15 6.08 -16.23
N ALA A 136 -4.97 4.77 -15.97
CA ALA A 136 -4.87 3.77 -17.03
C ALA A 136 -6.08 3.72 -17.98
N PRO A 137 -7.35 3.92 -17.53
CA PRO A 137 -8.49 4.00 -18.45
C PRO A 137 -8.40 5.18 -19.41
N PHE A 138 -7.92 6.33 -18.92
CA PHE A 138 -7.75 7.54 -19.76
C PHE A 138 -6.60 7.40 -20.76
N VAL A 139 -5.53 6.70 -20.38
CA VAL A 139 -4.45 6.33 -21.30
C VAL A 139 -4.97 5.42 -22.41
N GLY A 140 -5.79 4.42 -22.06
CA GLY A 140 -6.47 3.56 -23.04
C GLY A 140 -7.41 4.34 -23.95
N LEU A 141 -8.22 5.24 -23.38
CA LEU A 141 -9.12 6.11 -24.13
C LEU A 141 -8.34 7.04 -25.09
N PHE A 142 -7.24 7.62 -24.64
CA PHE A 142 -6.34 8.40 -25.48
C PHE A 142 -5.88 7.57 -26.70
N GLY A 143 -5.50 6.32 -26.49
CA GLY A 143 -5.14 5.39 -27.55
C GLY A 143 -6.28 5.19 -28.56
N THR A 144 -7.54 5.09 -28.11
CA THR A 144 -8.67 4.98 -29.06
C THR A 144 -8.90 6.23 -29.87
N VAL A 145 -8.82 7.40 -29.25
CA VAL A 145 -9.00 8.67 -29.98
C VAL A 145 -7.98 8.80 -31.10
N ILE A 146 -6.71 8.57 -30.80
CA ILE A 146 -5.64 8.62 -31.81
C ILE A 146 -5.82 7.54 -32.90
N GLY A 147 -6.18 6.32 -32.51
CA GLY A 147 -6.42 5.21 -33.44
C GLY A 147 -7.54 5.52 -34.44
N ILE A 148 -8.64 6.09 -33.95
CA ILE A 148 -9.79 6.51 -34.80
C ILE A 148 -9.38 7.64 -35.72
N ILE A 149 -8.66 8.65 -35.24
CA ILE A 149 -8.13 9.74 -36.10
C ILE A 149 -7.28 9.18 -37.21
N ASN A 150 -6.36 8.26 -36.90
CA ASN A 150 -5.49 7.66 -37.92
C ASN A 150 -6.26 6.82 -38.94
N ALA A 151 -7.30 6.09 -38.51
CA ALA A 151 -8.16 5.31 -39.41
C ALA A 151 -8.87 6.21 -40.44
N PHE A 152 -9.43 7.34 -39.98
CA PHE A 152 -10.11 8.29 -40.87
C PHE A 152 -9.13 9.08 -41.78
N THR A 153 -7.98 9.48 -41.26
CA THR A 153 -6.96 10.18 -42.10
C THR A 153 -6.39 9.25 -43.16
N GLY A 154 -6.17 7.97 -42.83
CA GLY A 154 -5.73 6.96 -43.80
C GLY A 154 -6.75 6.73 -44.90
N MET A 155 -8.05 6.71 -44.58
CA MET A 155 -9.13 6.62 -45.58
C MET A 155 -9.15 7.84 -46.53
N ALA A 156 -9.03 9.04 -45.97
CA ALA A 156 -9.02 10.27 -46.75
C ALA A 156 -7.83 10.34 -47.73
N ALA A 157 -6.64 9.86 -47.32
CA ALA A 157 -5.43 9.86 -48.12
C ALA A 157 -5.45 8.83 -49.27
N SER A 158 -6.11 7.67 -49.06
CA SER A 158 -6.12 6.57 -50.06
C SER A 158 -7.20 6.70 -51.15
N GLY A 159 -8.13 7.64 -50.98
CA GLY A 159 -9.19 7.92 -51.99
C GLY A 159 -10.18 6.76 -52.26
N SER A 160 -9.88 5.56 -51.77
CA SER A 160 -10.63 4.32 -52.00
C SER A 160 -10.72 3.41 -50.75
N GLY A 161 -10.40 3.97 -49.57
CA GLY A 161 -10.44 3.23 -48.34
C GLY A 161 -11.85 2.77 -48.00
N GLY A 162 -12.19 1.55 -48.39
CA GLY A 162 -13.49 0.97 -48.09
C GLY A 162 -13.71 0.91 -46.56
N ILE A 163 -14.98 0.79 -46.14
CA ILE A 163 -15.45 0.63 -44.74
C ILE A 163 -14.61 -0.39 -43.98
N GLY A 164 -14.01 -1.40 -44.66
CA GLY A 164 -13.16 -2.43 -44.03
C GLY A 164 -11.89 -1.89 -43.40
N ALA A 165 -11.20 -0.91 -44.04
CA ALA A 165 -9.95 -0.33 -43.49
C ALA A 165 -10.24 0.52 -42.24
N VAL A 166 -11.33 1.27 -42.23
CA VAL A 166 -11.77 2.06 -41.07
C VAL A 166 -12.20 1.14 -39.94
N SER A 167 -12.96 0.08 -40.26
CA SER A 167 -13.38 -0.90 -39.24
C SER A 167 -12.19 -1.59 -38.54
N ALA A 168 -11.12 -1.91 -39.29
CA ALA A 168 -9.93 -2.48 -38.71
C ALA A 168 -9.24 -1.50 -37.73
N GLY A 169 -9.07 -0.22 -38.15
CA GLY A 169 -8.48 0.82 -37.31
C GLY A 169 -9.30 1.13 -36.03
N ILE A 170 -10.63 1.09 -36.11
CA ILE A 170 -11.51 1.25 -34.96
C ILE A 170 -11.36 0.04 -34.03
N ALA A 171 -11.34 -1.19 -34.57
CA ALA A 171 -11.15 -2.40 -33.75
C ALA A 171 -9.82 -2.37 -32.99
N GLU A 172 -8.73 -1.98 -33.65
CA GLU A 172 -7.42 -1.78 -33.04
C GLU A 172 -7.49 -0.74 -31.91
N ALA A 173 -8.14 0.39 -32.16
CA ALA A 173 -8.32 1.44 -31.17
C ALA A 173 -9.05 0.94 -29.91
N LEU A 174 -10.16 0.24 -30.04
CA LEU A 174 -10.94 -0.30 -28.93
C LEU A 174 -10.14 -1.25 -28.03
N ILE A 175 -9.17 -1.97 -28.58
CA ILE A 175 -8.27 -2.85 -27.81
C ILE A 175 -7.43 -2.05 -26.80
N THR A 176 -6.97 -0.85 -27.17
CA THR A 176 -6.17 -0.02 -26.24
C THR A 176 -6.99 0.39 -25.02
N THR A 177 -8.28 0.71 -25.18
CA THR A 177 -9.16 0.98 -24.03
C THR A 177 -9.42 -0.27 -23.21
N ALA A 178 -9.65 -1.42 -23.84
CA ALA A 178 -9.84 -2.68 -23.13
C ALA A 178 -8.61 -3.04 -22.27
N VAL A 179 -7.40 -2.85 -22.81
CA VAL A 179 -6.14 -3.02 -22.06
C VAL A 179 -6.04 -2.02 -20.91
N GLY A 180 -6.38 -0.74 -21.14
CA GLY A 180 -6.39 0.29 -20.09
C GLY A 180 -7.29 -0.10 -18.92
N LEU A 181 -8.49 -0.60 -19.20
CA LEU A 181 -9.42 -1.11 -18.17
C LEU A 181 -8.88 -2.37 -17.46
N ALA A 182 -8.29 -3.30 -18.21
CA ALA A 182 -7.70 -4.52 -17.66
C ALA A 182 -6.53 -4.21 -16.70
N VAL A 183 -5.81 -3.11 -16.90
CA VAL A 183 -4.75 -2.64 -15.99
C VAL A 183 -5.34 -1.92 -14.79
N ALA A 184 -6.34 -1.06 -15.01
CA ALA A 184 -6.91 -0.22 -13.97
C ALA A 184 -7.69 -0.99 -12.90
N ILE A 185 -8.53 -1.94 -13.32
CA ILE A 185 -9.42 -2.66 -12.41
C ILE A 185 -8.63 -3.40 -11.31
N PRO A 186 -7.63 -4.24 -11.64
CA PRO A 186 -6.81 -4.87 -10.62
C PRO A 186 -6.08 -3.86 -9.72
N ALA A 187 -5.54 -2.76 -10.29
CA ALA A 187 -4.82 -1.75 -9.52
C ALA A 187 -5.71 -1.09 -8.46
N VAL A 188 -6.99 -0.78 -8.80
CA VAL A 188 -7.97 -0.24 -7.84
C VAL A 188 -8.30 -1.26 -6.75
N TRP A 189 -8.51 -2.52 -7.11
CA TRP A 189 -8.80 -3.56 -6.12
C TRP A 189 -7.64 -3.76 -5.15
N MET A 190 -6.41 -3.80 -5.67
CA MET A 190 -5.20 -3.91 -4.84
C MET A 190 -5.05 -2.71 -3.90
N PHE A 191 -5.26 -1.49 -4.42
CA PHE A 191 -5.22 -0.27 -3.62
C PHE A 191 -6.22 -0.32 -2.46
N ASN A 192 -7.50 -0.60 -2.75
CA ASN A 192 -8.55 -0.65 -1.74
C ASN A 192 -8.29 -1.74 -0.69
N TYR A 193 -7.80 -2.92 -1.13
CA TYR A 193 -7.43 -3.99 -0.21
C TYR A 193 -6.35 -3.54 0.79
N PHE A 194 -5.27 -2.92 0.30
CA PHE A 194 -4.20 -2.47 1.18
C PHE A 194 -4.59 -1.27 2.03
N GLN A 195 -5.42 -0.37 1.52
CA GLN A 195 -5.96 0.73 2.30
C GLN A 195 -6.73 0.20 3.53
N GLY A 196 -7.60 -0.79 3.34
CA GLY A 196 -8.29 -1.43 4.45
C GLY A 196 -7.35 -2.14 5.45
N GLN A 197 -6.25 -2.75 4.97
CA GLN A 197 -5.24 -3.33 5.85
C GLN A 197 -4.50 -2.26 6.68
N VAL A 198 -4.17 -1.10 6.08
CA VAL A 198 -3.54 0.02 6.79
C VAL A 198 -4.46 0.56 7.88
N GLU A 199 -5.75 0.72 7.59
CA GLU A 199 -6.75 1.17 8.57
C GLU A 199 -6.87 0.18 9.73
N PHE A 200 -6.96 -1.12 9.43
CA PHE A 200 -7.02 -2.17 10.44
C PHE A 200 -5.79 -2.14 11.37
N PHE A 201 -4.59 -2.07 10.80
CA PHE A 201 -3.36 -1.98 11.60
C PHE A 201 -3.27 -0.67 12.39
N GLY A 202 -3.83 0.42 11.88
CA GLY A 202 -3.97 1.67 12.60
C GLY A 202 -4.80 1.52 13.89
N ILE A 203 -5.92 0.80 13.81
CA ILE A 203 -6.78 0.49 14.95
C ILE A 203 -6.04 -0.43 15.95
N GLU A 204 -5.35 -1.47 15.47
CA GLU A 204 -4.55 -2.35 16.34
C GLU A 204 -3.46 -1.58 17.10
N MET A 205 -2.76 -0.66 16.41
CA MET A 205 -1.75 0.19 17.04
C MET A 205 -2.37 1.13 18.09
N ALA A 206 -3.50 1.75 17.78
CA ALA A 206 -4.18 2.65 18.71
C ALA A 206 -4.65 1.91 19.98
N ASN A 207 -5.26 0.72 19.83
CA ASN A 207 -5.69 -0.09 20.95
C ASN A 207 -4.51 -0.53 21.84
N SER A 208 -3.45 -1.06 21.22
CA SER A 208 -2.26 -1.50 21.97
C SER A 208 -1.53 -0.34 22.66
N SER A 209 -1.55 0.85 22.04
CA SER A 209 -1.03 2.08 22.66
C SER A 209 -1.82 2.47 23.88
N SER A 210 -3.16 2.46 23.80
CA SER A 210 -4.04 2.75 24.93
C SER A 210 -3.84 1.76 26.08
N GLU A 211 -3.73 0.47 25.77
CA GLU A 211 -3.46 -0.57 26.77
C GLU A 211 -2.11 -0.36 27.48
N LEU A 212 -1.08 0.06 26.73
CA LEU A 212 0.23 0.35 27.32
C LEU A 212 0.18 1.57 28.25
N VAL A 213 -0.50 2.65 27.83
CA VAL A 213 -0.69 3.86 28.64
C VAL A 213 -1.47 3.52 29.91
N ASP A 214 -2.58 2.78 29.82
CA ASP A 214 -3.38 2.33 30.95
C ASP A 214 -2.59 1.46 31.92
N PHE A 215 -1.72 0.59 31.41
CA PHE A 215 -0.82 -0.22 32.24
C PHE A 215 0.09 0.67 33.10
N PHE A 216 0.68 1.72 32.52
CA PHE A 216 1.55 2.62 33.26
C PHE A 216 0.79 3.50 34.24
N LEU A 217 -0.41 4.01 33.90
CA LEU A 217 -1.28 4.77 34.80
C LEU A 217 -1.64 3.95 36.06
N LYS A 218 -2.07 2.70 35.87
CA LYS A 218 -2.40 1.81 36.98
C LYS A 218 -1.18 1.53 37.87
N ARG A 219 0.00 1.39 37.29
CA ARG A 219 1.22 1.13 38.06
C ARG A 219 1.69 2.37 38.80
N GLN A 220 1.49 3.56 38.25
CA GLN A 220 1.77 4.83 38.92
C GLN A 220 0.84 5.04 40.11
N SER A 221 -0.47 4.78 39.97
CA SER A 221 -1.44 4.90 41.03
C SER A 221 -1.16 3.92 42.22
N GLN A 222 -0.68 2.70 41.92
CA GLN A 222 -0.28 1.72 42.91
C GLN A 222 0.99 2.12 43.67
N SER A 223 1.90 2.87 43.07
CA SER A 223 3.11 3.36 43.72
C SER A 223 2.87 4.59 44.59
N GLN A 224 1.74 5.28 44.41
CA GLN A 224 1.29 6.45 45.19
C GLN A 224 0.20 6.12 46.22
N GLY A 225 -0.10 4.84 46.43
CA GLY A 225 -1.10 4.37 47.43
C GLY A 225 -0.79 4.84 48.86
N PRO A 226 -1.79 4.91 49.74
CA PRO A 226 -1.75 5.69 50.98
C PRO A 226 -0.58 5.32 51.88
N LYS A 227 0.21 6.36 52.25
CA LYS A 227 1.10 6.30 53.42
C LYS A 227 0.31 6.26 54.73
#